data_2e88418c4e3ead43fb7d81efa9cb647c
#
_entry.id   2e88418c4e3ead43fb7d81efa9cb647c
#
_cell.length_a   1.000
_cell.length_b   1.000
_cell.length_c   1.000
_cell.angle_alpha   90.00
_cell.angle_beta   90.00
_cell.angle_gamma   90.00
#
_symmetry.space_group_name_H-M   'P 1'
#
loop_
_entity.id
_entity.type
_entity.pdbx_description
1 polymer ?
#
loop_
_entity_poly.entity_id
_entity_poly.type
_entity_poly.pdbx_seq_one_letter_code
_entity_poly.pdbx_strand_id
1 'polypeptide(L)'
;GGFNTRYPHVPNGIPDPEYSIECGVQELKRALELAGCQGPTDMEHIKLALQGYNYGEGYITWALSHYNGYSEENAAEFSDMMAAKMGWSAYGDKKYVEHVLRYYTVVSGGFADTPAGGMSIPLYDQKDYPDVPFGGGSIATSGCAPTSFAMVASYLLGRQVTPVDAMRWCGNAYYVPGIGTGWDYFYGAASHFGIRIIEETMDPQRVLQALAAGKPVISSQNPGLFTGRGHFIVLRGVTADGKVLVNDPNDSPGKNYASREFDMLREVNATSAKYWIFDR
;
A
#
# COMPACT_ATOMS: atom_id res chain seq x y z
N GLY A 1 16.83 2.46 -23.60
CA GLY A 1 15.49 2.19 -24.06
C GLY A 1 14.98 3.26 -25.01
N GLY A 2 13.95 2.94 -25.77
CA GLY A 2 13.36 3.83 -26.78
C GLY A 2 12.72 5.11 -26.22
N PHE A 3 12.47 5.17 -24.91
CA PHE A 3 11.88 6.33 -24.25
C PHE A 3 12.87 7.36 -23.73
N ASN A 4 14.16 7.05 -23.70
CA ASN A 4 15.18 8.04 -23.40
C ASN A 4 15.45 8.92 -24.63
N THR A 5 15.00 10.17 -24.61
CA THR A 5 15.20 11.17 -25.67
C THR A 5 16.14 12.32 -25.25
N ARG A 6 16.56 12.35 -23.97
CA ARG A 6 17.32 13.48 -23.40
C ARG A 6 18.81 13.22 -23.27
N TYR A 7 19.21 11.94 -23.12
CA TYR A 7 20.58 11.57 -22.76
C TYR A 7 21.16 10.54 -23.73
N PRO A 8 22.50 10.39 -23.80
CA PRO A 8 23.15 9.39 -24.64
C PRO A 8 22.69 7.95 -24.29
N HIS A 9 22.53 7.11 -25.32
CA HIS A 9 22.16 5.70 -25.20
C HIS A 9 23.39 4.83 -24.89
N VAL A 10 24.01 5.07 -23.74
CA VAL A 10 25.15 4.31 -23.20
C VAL A 10 24.84 3.82 -21.79
N PRO A 11 25.54 2.79 -21.30
CA PRO A 11 25.38 2.35 -19.91
C PRO A 11 25.57 3.52 -18.93
N ASN A 12 24.65 3.67 -17.97
CA ASN A 12 24.62 4.77 -17.01
C ASN A 12 24.52 6.18 -17.63
N GLY A 13 24.02 6.28 -18.86
CA GLY A 13 23.93 7.53 -19.60
C GLY A 13 22.87 8.53 -19.11
N ILE A 14 21.97 8.12 -18.22
CA ILE A 14 20.92 8.99 -17.63
C ILE A 14 21.34 9.36 -16.20
N PRO A 15 21.84 10.59 -15.98
CA PRO A 15 22.27 11.03 -14.64
C PRO A 15 21.11 11.52 -13.75
N ASP A 16 19.92 11.73 -14.33
CA ASP A 16 18.71 12.19 -13.66
C ASP A 16 17.89 10.97 -13.20
N PRO A 17 17.79 10.70 -11.87
CA PRO A 17 17.07 9.55 -11.35
C PRO A 17 15.58 9.56 -11.66
N GLU A 18 14.92 10.73 -11.59
CA GLU A 18 13.49 10.86 -11.84
C GLU A 18 13.19 10.54 -13.31
N TYR A 19 13.94 11.13 -14.21
CA TYR A 19 13.81 10.85 -15.64
C TYR A 19 14.15 9.39 -16.00
N SER A 20 15.11 8.78 -15.30
CA SER A 20 15.41 7.35 -15.47
C SER A 20 14.23 6.47 -15.08
N ILE A 21 13.55 6.79 -13.97
CA ILE A 21 12.34 6.10 -13.52
C ILE A 21 11.21 6.30 -14.53
N GLU A 22 10.99 7.53 -15.01
CA GLU A 22 9.97 7.80 -16.03
C GLU A 22 10.17 6.94 -17.28
N CYS A 23 11.41 6.85 -17.79
CA CYS A 23 11.75 5.98 -18.92
C CYS A 23 11.47 4.51 -18.61
N GLY A 24 11.88 4.03 -17.44
CA GLY A 24 11.64 2.64 -17.01
C GLY A 24 10.14 2.31 -16.89
N VAL A 25 9.32 3.23 -16.39
CA VAL A 25 7.86 3.06 -16.31
C VAL A 25 7.26 2.95 -17.72
N GLN A 26 7.69 3.76 -18.68
CA GLN A 26 7.21 3.69 -20.06
C GLN A 26 7.62 2.37 -20.74
N GLU A 27 8.86 1.90 -20.52
CA GLU A 27 9.32 0.60 -21.02
C GLU A 27 8.49 -0.56 -20.43
N LEU A 28 8.23 -0.53 -19.12
CA LEU A 28 7.40 -1.56 -18.48
C LEU A 28 5.95 -1.53 -18.99
N LYS A 29 5.37 -0.34 -19.13
CA LYS A 29 4.03 -0.17 -19.69
C LYS A 29 3.95 -0.80 -21.09
N ARG A 30 4.92 -0.50 -21.94
CA ARG A 30 4.98 -1.06 -23.28
C ARG A 30 5.15 -2.59 -23.27
N ALA A 31 5.99 -3.12 -22.39
CA ALA A 31 6.15 -4.56 -22.24
C ALA A 31 4.83 -5.25 -21.81
N LEU A 32 4.06 -4.65 -20.90
CA LEU A 32 2.73 -5.13 -20.49
C LEU A 32 1.72 -5.12 -21.65
N GLU A 33 1.71 -4.05 -22.45
CA GLU A 33 0.87 -3.94 -23.63
C GLU A 33 1.23 -5.01 -24.69
N LEU A 34 2.51 -5.20 -24.98
CA LEU A 34 3.00 -6.21 -25.92
C LEU A 34 2.74 -7.65 -25.45
N ALA A 35 2.84 -7.89 -24.17
CA ALA A 35 2.50 -9.18 -23.58
C ALA A 35 1.01 -9.46 -23.59
N GLY A 36 0.15 -8.46 -23.83
CA GLY A 36 -1.30 -8.61 -23.81
C GLY A 36 -1.91 -8.61 -22.42
N CYS A 37 -1.23 -8.06 -21.42
CA CYS A 37 -1.66 -8.05 -20.02
C CYS A 37 -3.00 -7.31 -19.85
N GLN A 38 -3.97 -7.97 -19.21
CA GLN A 38 -5.33 -7.46 -19.02
C GLN A 38 -5.54 -6.80 -17.65
N GLY A 39 -4.62 -6.96 -16.72
CA GLY A 39 -4.75 -6.37 -15.39
C GLY A 39 -3.76 -6.90 -14.36
N PRO A 40 -3.85 -6.41 -13.12
CA PRO A 40 -2.85 -6.71 -12.08
C PRO A 40 -2.87 -8.17 -11.58
N THR A 41 -3.87 -8.95 -11.93
CA THR A 41 -3.98 -10.38 -11.58
C THR A 41 -3.60 -11.31 -12.73
N ASP A 42 -3.32 -10.77 -13.90
CA ASP A 42 -2.96 -11.51 -15.11
C ASP A 42 -1.49 -11.95 -15.06
N MET A 43 -1.21 -12.91 -14.16
CA MET A 43 0.15 -13.32 -13.82
C MET A 43 0.92 -13.93 -14.98
N GLU A 44 0.26 -14.57 -15.92
CA GLU A 44 0.92 -15.16 -17.10
C GLU A 44 1.53 -14.08 -17.98
N HIS A 45 0.72 -13.05 -18.30
CA HIS A 45 1.20 -11.94 -19.12
C HIS A 45 2.09 -10.97 -18.35
N ILE A 46 1.90 -10.80 -17.02
CA ILE A 46 2.80 -10.02 -16.18
C ILE A 46 4.21 -10.64 -16.16
N LYS A 47 4.34 -11.96 -15.98
CA LYS A 47 5.63 -12.64 -16.01
C LYS A 47 6.33 -12.48 -17.35
N LEU A 48 5.59 -12.65 -18.44
CA LEU A 48 6.08 -12.44 -19.80
C LEU A 48 6.58 -11.00 -20.01
N ALA A 49 5.82 -10.02 -19.57
CA ALA A 49 6.18 -8.60 -19.65
C ALA A 49 7.42 -8.26 -18.82
N LEU A 50 7.51 -8.79 -17.59
CA LEU A 50 8.68 -8.59 -16.72
C LEU A 50 9.95 -9.15 -17.35
N GLN A 51 9.91 -10.36 -17.90
CA GLN A 51 11.08 -10.92 -18.57
C GLN A 51 11.41 -10.17 -19.85
N GLY A 52 10.40 -9.68 -20.57
CA GLY A 52 10.58 -8.81 -21.72
C GLY A 52 11.16 -7.45 -21.35
N TYR A 53 10.82 -6.89 -20.21
CA TYR A 53 11.47 -5.68 -19.68
C TYR A 53 12.96 -5.89 -19.43
N ASN A 54 13.34 -7.06 -18.90
CA ASN A 54 14.72 -7.43 -18.63
C ASN A 54 15.54 -7.73 -19.92
N TYR A 55 14.94 -8.45 -20.87
CA TYR A 55 15.63 -8.91 -22.09
C TYR A 55 15.39 -8.05 -23.32
N GLY A 56 14.46 -7.11 -23.24
CA GLY A 56 13.94 -6.35 -24.38
C GLY A 56 12.71 -7.02 -25.02
N GLU A 57 11.96 -6.22 -25.79
CA GLU A 57 10.67 -6.62 -26.41
C GLU A 57 10.78 -7.86 -27.31
N GLY A 58 11.96 -8.11 -27.88
CA GLY A 58 12.22 -9.27 -28.72
C GLY A 58 11.95 -10.61 -28.01
N TYR A 59 12.16 -10.68 -26.68
CA TYR A 59 11.82 -11.86 -25.91
C TYR A 59 10.33 -12.13 -25.91
N ILE A 60 9.48 -11.11 -25.72
CA ILE A 60 8.02 -11.26 -25.68
C ILE A 60 7.53 -11.90 -26.98
N THR A 61 7.94 -11.34 -28.10
CA THR A 61 7.55 -11.85 -29.43
C THR A 61 8.05 -13.27 -29.65
N TRP A 62 9.29 -13.56 -29.27
CA TRP A 62 9.89 -14.87 -29.42
C TRP A 62 9.17 -15.92 -28.53
N ALA A 63 8.93 -15.60 -27.25
CA ALA A 63 8.28 -16.50 -26.31
C ALA A 63 6.83 -16.79 -26.71
N LEU A 64 6.08 -15.79 -27.18
CA LEU A 64 4.71 -16.00 -27.70
C LEU A 64 4.70 -16.89 -28.93
N SER A 65 5.67 -16.73 -29.86
CA SER A 65 5.69 -17.47 -31.11
C SER A 65 6.16 -18.94 -30.95
N HIS A 66 6.98 -19.26 -29.94
CA HIS A 66 7.58 -20.58 -29.76
C HIS A 66 6.97 -21.37 -28.60
N TYR A 67 6.46 -20.67 -27.57
CA TYR A 67 6.07 -21.28 -26.29
C TYR A 67 4.70 -20.82 -25.76
N ASN A 68 4.05 -19.93 -26.47
CA ASN A 68 2.78 -19.33 -26.05
C ASN A 68 2.83 -18.56 -24.70
N GLY A 69 4.02 -18.12 -24.26
CA GLY A 69 4.18 -17.35 -23.05
C GLY A 69 5.53 -17.54 -22.33
N TYR A 70 5.59 -17.12 -21.10
CA TYR A 70 6.78 -17.19 -20.25
C TYR A 70 6.90 -18.55 -19.55
N SER A 71 8.13 -19.09 -19.51
CA SER A 71 8.55 -20.07 -18.52
C SER A 71 10.01 -19.81 -18.10
N GLU A 72 10.45 -20.36 -16.97
CA GLU A 72 11.85 -20.24 -16.52
C GLU A 72 12.81 -20.89 -17.52
N GLU A 73 12.40 -22.02 -18.12
CA GLU A 73 13.18 -22.73 -19.11
C GLU A 73 13.38 -21.91 -20.39
N ASN A 74 12.30 -21.32 -20.92
CA ASN A 74 12.43 -20.52 -22.15
C ASN A 74 13.14 -19.18 -21.90
N ALA A 75 13.05 -18.61 -20.70
CA ALA A 75 13.82 -17.44 -20.31
C ALA A 75 15.32 -17.77 -20.26
N ALA A 76 15.69 -18.94 -19.71
CA ALA A 76 17.06 -19.41 -19.67
C ALA A 76 17.59 -19.66 -21.10
N GLU A 77 16.81 -20.35 -21.95
CA GLU A 77 17.17 -20.64 -23.35
C GLU A 77 17.41 -19.35 -24.15
N PHE A 78 16.49 -18.37 -24.05
CA PHE A 78 16.66 -17.08 -24.74
C PHE A 78 17.92 -16.34 -24.27
N SER A 79 18.18 -16.34 -22.98
CA SER A 79 19.39 -15.73 -22.41
C SER A 79 20.66 -16.35 -22.98
N ASP A 80 20.73 -17.70 -23.00
CA ASP A 80 21.90 -18.41 -23.51
C ASP A 80 22.08 -18.20 -25.02
N MET A 81 21.01 -18.24 -25.78
CA MET A 81 21.01 -17.93 -27.23
C MET A 81 21.52 -16.51 -27.51
N MET A 82 21.04 -15.52 -26.77
CA MET A 82 21.46 -14.13 -26.95
C MET A 82 22.88 -13.88 -26.47
N ALA A 83 23.30 -14.51 -25.35
CA ALA A 83 24.68 -14.43 -24.88
C ALA A 83 25.64 -14.98 -25.94
N ALA A 84 25.35 -16.14 -26.50
CA ALA A 84 26.15 -16.75 -27.58
C ALA A 84 26.18 -15.85 -28.82
N LYS A 85 25.04 -15.28 -29.25
CA LYS A 85 24.94 -14.39 -30.40
C LYS A 85 25.75 -13.11 -30.22
N MET A 86 25.79 -12.56 -29.00
CA MET A 86 26.51 -11.31 -28.69
C MET A 86 27.97 -11.54 -28.30
N GLY A 87 28.40 -12.78 -28.11
CA GLY A 87 29.72 -13.09 -27.55
C GLY A 87 29.88 -12.69 -26.08
N TRP A 88 28.80 -12.67 -25.30
CA TRP A 88 28.79 -12.27 -23.91
C TRP A 88 28.77 -13.50 -22.99
N SER A 89 29.25 -13.32 -21.76
CA SER A 89 29.21 -14.39 -20.73
C SER A 89 27.83 -14.62 -20.15
N ALA A 90 26.94 -13.62 -20.23
CA ALA A 90 25.56 -13.68 -19.78
C ALA A 90 24.72 -12.63 -20.50
N TYR A 91 23.40 -12.84 -20.61
CA TYR A 91 22.47 -11.88 -21.18
C TYR A 91 21.28 -11.70 -20.22
N GLY A 92 21.21 -10.51 -19.57
CA GLY A 92 20.19 -10.18 -18.60
C GLY A 92 20.17 -11.12 -17.37
N ASP A 93 19.07 -11.07 -16.63
CA ASP A 93 18.84 -11.90 -15.43
C ASP A 93 17.83 -13.00 -15.75
N LYS A 94 18.26 -14.26 -15.72
CA LYS A 94 17.41 -15.45 -15.95
C LYS A 94 16.30 -15.63 -14.91
N LYS A 95 16.50 -15.06 -13.70
CA LYS A 95 15.58 -15.11 -12.57
C LYS A 95 14.87 -13.78 -12.29
N TYR A 96 14.87 -12.88 -13.26
CA TYR A 96 14.31 -11.53 -13.09
C TYR A 96 12.87 -11.56 -12.60
N VAL A 97 12.04 -12.43 -13.16
CA VAL A 97 10.64 -12.60 -12.76
C VAL A 97 10.53 -12.99 -11.29
N GLU A 98 11.30 -13.99 -10.84
CA GLU A 98 11.35 -14.42 -9.43
C GLU A 98 11.82 -13.26 -8.53
N HIS A 99 12.87 -12.55 -8.93
CA HIS A 99 13.43 -11.43 -8.18
C HIS A 99 12.46 -10.25 -8.03
N VAL A 100 11.63 -9.98 -9.04
CA VAL A 100 10.62 -8.92 -8.99
C VAL A 100 9.37 -9.39 -8.24
N LEU A 101 8.88 -10.60 -8.56
CA LEU A 101 7.62 -11.08 -8.00
C LEU A 101 7.68 -11.38 -6.50
N ARG A 102 8.86 -11.54 -5.90
CA ARG A 102 8.97 -11.61 -4.43
C ARG A 102 8.43 -10.36 -3.72
N TYR A 103 8.33 -9.25 -4.43
CA TYR A 103 7.75 -7.98 -3.95
C TYR A 103 6.34 -7.74 -4.51
N TYR A 104 5.88 -8.61 -5.41
CA TYR A 104 4.56 -8.51 -6.04
C TYR A 104 3.63 -9.54 -5.41
N THR A 105 2.82 -9.10 -4.49
CA THR A 105 1.82 -9.99 -3.89
C THR A 105 0.51 -9.81 -4.64
N VAL A 106 0.18 -10.78 -5.47
CA VAL A 106 -1.18 -10.89 -5.99
C VAL A 106 -2.08 -11.26 -4.83
N VAL A 107 -3.03 -10.43 -4.51
CA VAL A 107 -4.16 -10.88 -3.68
C VAL A 107 -4.93 -11.86 -4.55
N SER A 108 -4.65 -13.16 -4.33
CA SER A 108 -5.30 -14.24 -5.08
C SER A 108 -6.80 -14.17 -4.82
N GLY A 109 -7.57 -13.82 -5.85
CA GLY A 109 -9.02 -13.66 -5.76
C GLY A 109 -9.52 -12.27 -6.18
N GLY A 110 -8.62 -11.30 -6.41
CA GLY A 110 -9.04 -9.91 -6.59
C GLY A 110 -9.73 -9.38 -5.32
N PHE A 111 -10.10 -8.11 -5.30
CA PHE A 111 -10.92 -7.55 -4.23
C PHE A 111 -12.42 -7.77 -4.48
N ALA A 112 -12.78 -8.70 -5.38
CA ALA A 112 -14.15 -8.93 -5.82
C ALA A 112 -15.10 -9.37 -4.68
N ASP A 113 -14.57 -10.08 -3.68
CA ASP A 113 -15.33 -10.54 -2.52
C ASP A 113 -15.33 -9.55 -1.35
N THR A 114 -14.68 -8.38 -1.49
CA THR A 114 -14.76 -7.35 -0.46
C THR A 114 -16.15 -6.71 -0.50
N PRO A 115 -16.80 -6.50 0.66
CA PRO A 115 -18.09 -5.83 0.68
C PRO A 115 -17.99 -4.47 -0.01
N ALA A 116 -18.86 -4.20 -0.96
CA ALA A 116 -18.99 -2.87 -1.55
C ALA A 116 -19.22 -1.87 -0.42
N GLY A 117 -18.28 -0.94 -0.21
CA GLY A 117 -18.29 -0.01 0.91
C GLY A 117 -17.41 -0.40 2.10
N GLY A 118 -16.68 -1.54 2.03
CA GLY A 118 -15.73 -1.97 3.05
C GLY A 118 -16.36 -2.45 4.36
N MET A 119 -15.53 -2.52 5.41
CA MET A 119 -15.98 -2.88 6.78
C MET A 119 -16.88 -1.80 7.36
N SER A 120 -17.96 -2.21 8.05
CA SER A 120 -18.88 -1.31 8.75
C SER A 120 -18.28 -0.75 10.05
N ILE A 121 -17.12 -0.11 9.92
CA ILE A 121 -16.45 0.57 11.03
C ILE A 121 -17.13 1.90 11.27
N PRO A 122 -17.59 2.19 12.52
CA PRO A 122 -18.23 3.47 12.81
C PRO A 122 -17.25 4.63 12.57
N LEU A 123 -17.75 5.74 12.07
CA LEU A 123 -16.99 6.97 11.98
C LEU A 123 -17.21 7.78 13.26
N TYR A 124 -16.14 8.11 13.97
CA TYR A 124 -16.12 9.04 15.09
C TYR A 124 -15.33 10.28 14.73
N ASP A 125 -15.87 11.45 15.04
CA ASP A 125 -15.16 12.71 14.92
C ASP A 125 -14.57 13.10 16.28
N GLN A 126 -13.23 13.27 16.34
CA GLN A 126 -12.58 13.72 17.57
C GLN A 126 -13.10 15.09 18.04
N LYS A 127 -13.59 15.93 17.13
CA LYS A 127 -14.11 17.27 17.41
C LYS A 127 -15.40 17.27 18.23
N ASP A 128 -16.10 16.12 18.30
CA ASP A 128 -17.29 15.96 19.15
C ASP A 128 -16.96 15.89 20.65
N TYR A 129 -15.66 15.89 21.00
CA TYR A 129 -15.19 15.75 22.39
C TYR A 129 -14.33 16.96 22.85
N PRO A 130 -14.84 18.21 22.72
CA PRO A 130 -14.05 19.42 23.05
C PRO A 130 -13.80 19.55 24.56
N ASP A 131 -14.68 19.03 25.40
CA ASP A 131 -14.66 19.17 26.86
C ASP A 131 -13.98 17.97 27.57
N VAL A 132 -13.46 16.99 26.83
CA VAL A 132 -12.76 15.85 27.40
C VAL A 132 -11.25 16.10 27.42
N PRO A 133 -10.65 16.37 28.59
CA PRO A 133 -9.21 16.69 28.68
C PRO A 133 -8.33 15.58 28.16
N PHE A 134 -7.38 15.91 27.27
CA PHE A 134 -6.37 14.98 26.76
C PHE A 134 -5.13 15.74 26.29
N GLY A 135 -3.98 15.32 26.78
CA GLY A 135 -2.72 16.01 26.49
C GLY A 135 -2.71 17.43 27.07
N GLY A 136 -2.26 18.38 26.27
CA GLY A 136 -2.30 19.82 26.61
C GLY A 136 -3.59 20.53 26.23
N GLY A 137 -4.63 19.78 25.82
CA GLY A 137 -5.92 20.30 25.37
C GLY A 137 -7.05 19.32 25.62
N SER A 138 -7.70 18.84 24.56
CA SER A 138 -8.82 17.87 24.64
C SER A 138 -8.68 16.77 23.58
N ILE A 139 -9.59 15.79 23.62
CA ILE A 139 -9.71 14.79 22.54
C ILE A 139 -9.91 15.52 21.20
N ALA A 140 -10.70 16.60 21.16
CA ALA A 140 -10.91 17.35 19.94
C ALA A 140 -9.64 17.89 19.30
N THR A 141 -8.62 18.24 20.09
CA THR A 141 -7.38 18.82 19.60
C THR A 141 -6.23 17.83 19.42
N SER A 142 -6.23 16.71 20.18
CA SER A 142 -5.08 15.80 20.27
C SER A 142 -5.47 14.32 20.19
N GLY A 143 -6.75 14.01 20.02
CA GLY A 143 -7.32 12.68 20.20
C GLY A 143 -7.39 11.80 18.96
N CYS A 144 -6.63 12.07 17.90
CA CYS A 144 -6.70 11.26 16.67
C CYS A 144 -6.39 9.77 16.91
N ALA A 145 -5.42 9.44 17.76
CA ALA A 145 -5.09 8.04 18.08
C ALA A 145 -6.21 7.32 18.85
N PRO A 146 -6.69 7.82 20.03
CA PRO A 146 -7.78 7.16 20.73
C PRO A 146 -9.08 7.13 19.92
N THR A 147 -9.36 8.12 19.07
CA THR A 147 -10.52 8.12 18.20
C THR A 147 -10.40 7.07 17.09
N SER A 148 -9.25 6.95 16.43
CA SER A 148 -8.99 5.91 15.44
C SER A 148 -9.06 4.51 16.07
N PHE A 149 -8.47 4.32 17.23
CA PHE A 149 -8.56 3.04 17.94
C PHE A 149 -9.99 2.70 18.36
N ALA A 150 -10.76 3.66 18.84
CA ALA A 150 -12.17 3.48 19.22
C ALA A 150 -13.04 2.97 18.05
N MET A 151 -12.81 3.49 16.83
CA MET A 151 -13.47 3.01 15.62
C MET A 151 -13.14 1.54 15.35
N VAL A 152 -11.85 1.17 15.36
CA VAL A 152 -11.38 -0.21 15.15
C VAL A 152 -11.90 -1.14 16.25
N ALA A 153 -11.80 -0.73 17.52
CA ALA A 153 -12.25 -1.52 18.67
C ALA A 153 -13.76 -1.75 18.63
N SER A 154 -14.55 -0.75 18.26
CA SER A 154 -16.00 -0.90 18.13
C SER A 154 -16.37 -1.97 17.10
N TYR A 155 -15.69 -1.96 15.96
CA TYR A 155 -15.91 -2.96 14.90
C TYR A 155 -15.52 -4.37 15.36
N LEU A 156 -14.30 -4.55 15.85
CA LEU A 156 -13.77 -5.87 16.22
C LEU A 156 -14.52 -6.49 17.41
N LEU A 157 -14.95 -5.69 18.36
CA LEU A 157 -15.67 -6.17 19.55
C LEU A 157 -17.17 -6.31 19.34
N GLY A 158 -17.73 -5.78 18.24
CA GLY A 158 -19.15 -5.78 17.97
C GLY A 158 -19.98 -4.99 19.01
N ARG A 159 -19.35 -4.01 19.68
CA ARG A 159 -19.98 -3.11 20.65
C ARG A 159 -19.36 -1.73 20.60
N GLN A 160 -20.10 -0.73 21.02
CA GLN A 160 -19.56 0.62 21.07
C GLN A 160 -18.38 0.72 22.04
N VAL A 161 -17.28 1.28 21.56
CA VAL A 161 -16.13 1.79 22.32
C VAL A 161 -15.96 3.25 21.90
N THR A 162 -16.21 4.18 22.79
CA THR A 162 -16.08 5.61 22.45
C THR A 162 -14.63 6.08 22.49
N PRO A 163 -14.29 7.20 21.84
CA PRO A 163 -12.98 7.85 22.02
C PRO A 163 -12.62 8.12 23.48
N VAL A 164 -13.63 8.43 24.30
CA VAL A 164 -13.45 8.61 25.75
C VAL A 164 -13.06 7.31 26.45
N ASP A 165 -13.71 6.18 26.10
CA ASP A 165 -13.34 4.88 26.66
C ASP A 165 -11.93 4.48 26.24
N ALA A 166 -11.60 4.68 24.96
CA ALA A 166 -10.29 4.38 24.40
C ALA A 166 -9.14 5.20 25.02
N MET A 167 -9.44 6.36 25.62
CA MET A 167 -8.46 7.21 26.30
C MET A 167 -8.47 7.03 27.83
N ARG A 168 -9.64 6.88 28.44
CA ARG A 168 -9.82 6.95 29.92
C ARG A 168 -8.98 5.94 30.69
N TRP A 169 -8.78 4.74 30.17
CA TRP A 169 -8.01 3.68 30.83
C TRP A 169 -6.54 4.05 31.05
N CYS A 170 -5.94 4.86 30.18
CA CYS A 170 -4.53 5.26 30.24
C CYS A 170 -4.32 6.76 30.58
N GLY A 171 -5.36 7.59 30.47
CA GLY A 171 -5.23 9.04 30.60
C GLY A 171 -4.18 9.60 29.63
N ASN A 172 -3.23 10.34 30.16
CA ASN A 172 -2.14 10.95 29.37
C ASN A 172 -0.85 10.12 29.31
N ALA A 173 -0.85 8.85 29.73
CA ALA A 173 0.36 8.03 29.82
C ALA A 173 1.13 7.90 28.51
N TYR A 174 0.44 7.95 27.40
CA TYR A 174 1.01 7.85 26.04
C TYR A 174 1.07 9.19 25.28
N TYR A 175 0.74 10.28 25.94
CA TYR A 175 0.81 11.61 25.33
C TYR A 175 2.22 12.18 25.43
N VAL A 176 2.78 12.58 24.30
CA VAL A 176 4.09 13.21 24.20
C VAL A 176 3.90 14.69 23.85
N PRO A 177 4.29 15.64 24.74
CA PRO A 177 4.11 17.07 24.48
C PRO A 177 4.75 17.52 23.16
N GLY A 178 4.00 18.27 22.37
CA GLY A 178 4.44 18.78 21.07
C GLY A 178 4.38 17.76 19.91
N ILE A 179 4.18 16.48 20.20
CA ILE A 179 4.12 15.39 19.19
C ILE A 179 2.68 14.84 19.07
N GLY A 180 2.01 14.59 20.21
CA GLY A 180 0.72 13.94 20.28
C GLY A 180 0.80 12.57 20.94
N THR A 181 -0.02 11.62 20.53
CA THR A 181 -0.02 10.27 21.09
C THR A 181 1.13 9.44 20.50
N GLY A 182 1.96 8.86 21.36
CA GLY A 182 3.02 7.93 20.98
C GLY A 182 2.46 6.64 20.38
N TRP A 183 3.24 5.98 19.54
CA TRP A 183 2.84 4.73 18.88
C TRP A 183 2.58 3.56 19.83
N ASP A 184 3.24 3.57 20.98
CA ASP A 184 3.06 2.56 22.05
C ASP A 184 1.62 2.50 22.58
N TYR A 185 0.84 3.57 22.39
CA TYR A 185 -0.55 3.62 22.76
C TYR A 185 -1.35 2.46 22.14
N PHE A 186 -1.11 2.12 20.86
CA PHE A 186 -1.89 1.08 20.19
C PHE A 186 -1.67 -0.31 20.80
N TYR A 187 -0.47 -0.62 21.28
CA TYR A 187 -0.22 -1.89 21.97
C TYR A 187 -0.89 -1.94 23.34
N GLY A 188 -0.79 -0.85 24.10
CA GLY A 188 -1.46 -0.75 25.40
C GLY A 188 -2.96 -0.84 25.24
N ALA A 189 -3.54 -0.11 24.28
CA ALA A 189 -4.98 -0.13 24.00
C ALA A 189 -5.45 -1.50 23.52
N ALA A 190 -4.74 -2.12 22.58
CA ALA A 190 -5.06 -3.45 22.09
C ALA A 190 -5.09 -4.48 23.22
N SER A 191 -4.06 -4.48 24.10
CA SER A 191 -4.00 -5.33 25.28
C SER A 191 -5.17 -5.09 26.24
N HIS A 192 -5.47 -3.81 26.54
CA HIS A 192 -6.54 -3.43 27.47
C HIS A 192 -7.93 -3.88 26.99
N PHE A 193 -8.20 -3.77 25.69
CA PHE A 193 -9.51 -4.10 25.12
C PHE A 193 -9.60 -5.55 24.62
N GLY A 194 -8.54 -6.38 24.75
CA GLY A 194 -8.54 -7.76 24.29
C GLY A 194 -8.54 -7.88 22.75
N ILE A 195 -7.89 -6.94 22.09
CA ILE A 195 -7.67 -6.89 20.64
C ILE A 195 -6.18 -7.21 20.37
N ARG A 196 -5.88 -7.73 19.22
CA ARG A 196 -4.50 -8.05 18.81
C ARG A 196 -4.04 -7.11 17.68
N ILE A 197 -2.81 -6.65 17.76
CA ILE A 197 -2.06 -6.19 16.61
C ILE A 197 -1.39 -7.43 16.02
N ILE A 198 -1.83 -7.85 14.86
CA ILE A 198 -1.32 -9.07 14.22
C ILE A 198 -0.10 -8.81 13.33
N GLU A 199 0.07 -7.57 12.89
CA GLU A 199 1.20 -7.16 12.09
C GLU A 199 1.43 -5.65 12.18
N GLU A 200 2.70 -5.25 12.20
CA GLU A 200 3.15 -3.90 11.87
C GLU A 200 3.87 -3.94 10.53
N THR A 201 3.60 -2.99 9.68
CA THR A 201 4.22 -2.98 8.35
C THR A 201 4.36 -1.56 7.79
N MET A 202 5.21 -1.40 6.82
CA MET A 202 5.25 -0.24 5.91
C MET A 202 4.94 -0.66 4.47
N ASP A 203 4.66 -1.94 4.24
CA ASP A 203 4.35 -2.49 2.93
C ASP A 203 2.86 -2.25 2.59
N PRO A 204 2.54 -1.42 1.59
CA PRO A 204 1.17 -1.15 1.18
C PRO A 204 0.44 -2.39 0.65
N GLN A 205 1.16 -3.39 0.13
CA GLN A 205 0.55 -4.63 -0.35
C GLN A 205 0.02 -5.47 0.82
N ARG A 206 0.77 -5.54 1.93
CA ARG A 206 0.32 -6.21 3.15
C ARG A 206 -0.94 -5.55 3.71
N VAL A 207 -1.00 -4.21 3.63
CA VAL A 207 -2.20 -3.44 4.02
C VAL A 207 -3.39 -3.81 3.14
N LEU A 208 -3.24 -3.81 1.82
CA LEU A 208 -4.33 -4.17 0.90
C LEU A 208 -4.84 -5.60 1.15
N GLN A 209 -3.94 -6.56 1.39
CA GLN A 209 -4.30 -7.93 1.74
C GLN A 209 -5.10 -8.01 3.04
N ALA A 210 -4.67 -7.28 4.07
CA ALA A 210 -5.36 -7.23 5.35
C ALA A 210 -6.78 -6.65 5.20
N LEU A 211 -6.93 -5.55 4.46
CA LEU A 211 -8.22 -4.92 4.19
C LEU A 211 -9.15 -5.86 3.41
N ALA A 212 -8.63 -6.57 2.41
CA ALA A 212 -9.38 -7.57 1.65
C ALA A 212 -9.84 -8.75 2.53
N ALA A 213 -9.02 -9.11 3.54
CA ALA A 213 -9.36 -10.14 4.53
C ALA A 213 -10.27 -9.63 5.67
N GLY A 214 -10.82 -8.41 5.57
CA GLY A 214 -11.68 -7.80 6.59
C GLY A 214 -10.96 -7.42 7.88
N LYS A 215 -9.64 -7.17 7.81
CA LYS A 215 -8.83 -6.73 8.95
C LYS A 215 -8.68 -5.20 8.90
N PRO A 216 -9.13 -4.46 9.92
CA PRO A 216 -8.97 -3.01 9.96
C PRO A 216 -7.51 -2.62 10.18
N VAL A 217 -7.12 -1.48 9.61
CA VAL A 217 -5.76 -0.96 9.70
C VAL A 217 -5.77 0.48 10.21
N ILE A 218 -4.88 0.82 11.13
CA ILE A 218 -4.59 2.21 11.48
C ILE A 218 -3.29 2.61 10.79
N SER A 219 -3.30 3.77 10.14
CA SER A 219 -2.13 4.38 9.51
C SER A 219 -1.69 5.63 10.25
N SER A 220 -0.40 5.72 10.57
CA SER A 220 0.24 6.96 10.99
C SER A 220 0.61 7.78 9.76
N GLN A 221 0.16 9.03 9.71
CA GLN A 221 0.37 9.93 8.58
C GLN A 221 1.28 11.09 8.95
N ASN A 222 2.29 11.33 8.14
CA ASN A 222 3.10 12.55 8.10
C ASN A 222 2.35 13.70 7.41
N PRO A 223 2.88 14.94 7.43
CA PRO A 223 2.28 16.05 6.69
C PRO A 223 2.04 15.74 5.20
N GLY A 224 0.83 16.04 4.74
CA GLY A 224 0.39 15.80 3.37
C GLY A 224 -1.13 15.88 3.22
N LEU A 225 -1.72 14.96 2.47
CA LEU A 225 -3.15 14.98 2.15
C LEU A 225 -4.05 14.98 3.39
N PHE A 226 -3.73 14.16 4.40
CA PHE A 226 -4.60 13.95 5.56
C PHE A 226 -4.38 14.97 6.68
N THR A 227 -3.19 15.55 6.75
CA THR A 227 -2.81 16.43 7.87
C THR A 227 -1.68 17.39 7.50
N GLY A 228 -1.60 18.53 8.19
CA GLY A 228 -0.43 19.42 8.16
C GLY A 228 0.63 19.09 9.21
N ARG A 229 0.40 18.06 10.06
CA ARG A 229 1.31 17.58 11.13
C ARG A 229 1.32 16.07 11.15
N GLY A 230 1.51 15.44 12.33
CA GLY A 230 1.26 14.01 12.52
C GLY A 230 -0.24 13.73 12.70
N HIS A 231 -0.73 12.57 12.22
CA HIS A 231 -2.12 12.18 12.32
C HIS A 231 -2.28 10.64 12.27
N PHE A 232 -3.43 10.16 12.71
CA PHE A 232 -3.81 8.76 12.53
C PHE A 232 -5.16 8.69 11.82
N ILE A 233 -5.26 7.77 10.87
CA ILE A 233 -6.49 7.48 10.13
C ILE A 233 -6.76 5.97 10.15
N VAL A 234 -8.02 5.59 9.97
CA VAL A 234 -8.46 4.19 9.85
C VAL A 234 -8.67 3.84 8.39
N LEU A 235 -8.02 2.78 7.93
CA LEU A 235 -8.31 2.17 6.64
C LEU A 235 -9.34 1.07 6.89
N ARG A 236 -10.52 1.19 6.27
CA ARG A 236 -11.68 0.34 6.56
C ARG A 236 -12.10 -0.57 5.42
N GLY A 237 -11.34 -0.61 4.36
CA GLY A 237 -11.64 -1.49 3.24
C GLY A 237 -10.84 -1.17 1.99
N VAL A 238 -10.93 -2.07 1.05
CA VAL A 238 -10.40 -1.92 -0.32
C VAL A 238 -11.53 -2.22 -1.29
N THR A 239 -11.64 -1.44 -2.35
CA THR A 239 -12.62 -1.63 -3.42
C THR A 239 -12.15 -2.66 -4.43
N ALA A 240 -13.04 -3.13 -5.30
CA ALA A 240 -12.72 -4.12 -6.33
C ALA A 240 -11.60 -3.66 -7.31
N ASP A 241 -11.45 -2.36 -7.50
CA ASP A 241 -10.41 -1.73 -8.31
C ASP A 241 -9.17 -1.31 -7.51
N GLY A 242 -9.07 -1.74 -6.23
CA GLY A 242 -7.89 -1.57 -5.39
C GLY A 242 -7.77 -0.21 -4.71
N LYS A 243 -8.85 0.59 -4.69
CA LYS A 243 -8.88 1.85 -3.93
C LYS A 243 -9.15 1.59 -2.46
N VAL A 244 -8.66 2.45 -1.59
CA VAL A 244 -8.79 2.33 -0.14
C VAL A 244 -9.88 3.25 0.39
N LEU A 245 -10.68 2.72 1.31
CA LEU A 245 -11.72 3.44 2.04
C LEU A 245 -11.18 3.88 3.40
N VAL A 246 -11.39 5.14 3.76
CA VAL A 246 -10.81 5.78 4.93
C VAL A 246 -11.88 6.32 5.87
N ASN A 247 -11.67 6.18 7.18
CA ASN A 247 -12.31 6.98 8.21
C ASN A 247 -11.24 7.88 8.85
N ASP A 248 -11.35 9.18 8.67
CA ASP A 248 -10.49 10.18 9.30
C ASP A 248 -11.15 10.69 10.59
N PRO A 249 -10.54 10.52 11.80
CA PRO A 249 -11.11 11.03 13.05
C PRO A 249 -11.21 12.56 13.10
N ASN A 250 -10.62 13.27 12.14
CA ASN A 250 -10.71 14.70 11.97
C ASN A 250 -11.26 15.07 10.57
N ASP A 251 -12.24 14.29 10.11
CA ASP A 251 -12.94 14.60 8.85
C ASP A 251 -13.79 15.88 8.98
N SER A 252 -14.22 16.42 7.87
CA SER A 252 -15.05 17.62 7.81
C SER A 252 -15.87 17.63 6.52
N PRO A 253 -16.94 18.41 6.43
CA PRO A 253 -17.69 18.55 5.19
C PRO A 253 -16.83 18.98 3.97
N GLY A 254 -15.76 19.74 4.21
CA GLY A 254 -14.84 20.15 3.14
C GLY A 254 -13.86 19.05 2.72
N LYS A 255 -13.49 18.13 3.62
CA LYS A 255 -12.66 16.95 3.30
C LYS A 255 -13.52 15.82 2.73
N ASN A 256 -14.60 15.46 3.43
CA ASN A 256 -15.53 14.39 3.09
C ASN A 256 -14.82 13.07 2.75
N TYR A 257 -13.80 12.71 3.52
CA TYR A 257 -12.92 11.58 3.25
C TYR A 257 -13.63 10.23 3.41
N ALA A 258 -14.60 10.14 4.32
CA ALA A 258 -15.39 8.92 4.51
C ALA A 258 -16.20 8.51 3.26
N SER A 259 -16.48 9.45 2.36
CA SER A 259 -17.20 9.22 1.10
C SER A 259 -16.27 9.12 -0.13
N ARG A 260 -14.94 9.20 0.06
CA ARG A 260 -13.97 9.13 -1.02
C ARG A 260 -13.27 7.77 -1.04
N GLU A 261 -12.80 7.44 -2.23
CA GLU A 261 -11.88 6.35 -2.48
C GLU A 261 -10.47 6.92 -2.74
N PHE A 262 -9.45 6.28 -2.19
CA PHE A 262 -8.08 6.76 -2.23
C PHE A 262 -7.18 5.80 -2.96
N ASP A 263 -6.23 6.32 -3.73
CA ASP A 263 -5.14 5.53 -4.28
C ASP A 263 -4.17 5.13 -3.16
N MET A 264 -3.94 3.80 -3.02
CA MET A 264 -3.09 3.31 -1.94
C MET A 264 -1.67 3.87 -2.00
N LEU A 265 -1.06 3.91 -3.17
CA LEU A 265 0.34 4.30 -3.30
C LEU A 265 0.51 5.83 -3.36
N ARG A 266 -0.35 6.50 -4.12
CA ARG A 266 -0.19 7.94 -4.41
C ARG A 266 -0.75 8.85 -3.33
N GLU A 267 -1.75 8.38 -2.57
CA GLU A 267 -2.46 9.19 -1.59
C GLU A 267 -2.24 8.68 -0.16
N VAL A 268 -2.47 7.39 0.13
CA VAL A 268 -2.37 6.86 1.50
C VAL A 268 -0.92 6.62 1.88
N ASN A 269 -0.20 5.85 1.07
CA ASN A 269 1.19 5.47 1.37
C ASN A 269 2.19 6.60 1.15
N ALA A 270 1.86 7.60 0.36
CA ALA A 270 2.73 8.73 0.07
C ALA A 270 3.22 9.47 1.33
N THR A 271 2.41 9.49 2.37
CA THR A 271 2.72 10.14 3.65
C THR A 271 2.62 9.21 4.85
N SER A 272 2.38 7.91 4.65
CA SER A 272 2.33 6.96 5.75
C SER A 272 3.71 6.72 6.36
N ALA A 273 3.78 6.75 7.69
CA ALA A 273 4.97 6.42 8.45
C ALA A 273 4.94 4.99 8.99
N LYS A 274 3.77 4.42 9.21
CA LYS A 274 3.57 3.07 9.73
C LYS A 274 2.11 2.65 9.63
N TYR A 275 1.87 1.33 9.54
CA TYR A 275 0.57 0.70 9.61
C TYR A 275 0.52 -0.33 10.74
N TRP A 276 -0.60 -0.41 11.44
CA TRP A 276 -0.94 -1.48 12.38
C TRP A 276 -2.17 -2.19 11.89
N ILE A 277 -2.08 -3.51 11.72
CA ILE A 277 -3.18 -4.39 11.31
C ILE A 277 -3.75 -5.04 12.57
N PHE A 278 -5.07 -4.92 12.75
CA PHE A 278 -5.75 -5.39 13.94
C PHE A 278 -6.63 -6.61 13.65
N ASP A 279 -6.80 -7.44 14.68
CA ASP A 279 -7.70 -8.59 14.71
C ASP A 279 -8.22 -8.82 16.13
N ARG A 280 -9.25 -9.65 16.27
CA ARG A 280 -9.83 -10.06 17.54
C ARG A 280 -9.08 -11.23 18.16
#